data_b581ea3d6b26f0a8f0194767c2d1de83
#
_entry.id   b581ea3d6b26f0a8f0194767c2d1de83
#
_cell.length_a   1.000
_cell.length_b   1.000
_cell.length_c   1.000
_cell.angle_alpha   90.00
_cell.angle_beta   90.00
_cell.angle_gamma   90.00
#
_symmetry.space_group_name_H-M   'P 1'
#
loop_
_entity.id
_entity.type
_entity.pdbx_description
1 polymer ?
#
loop_
_entity_poly.entity_id
_entity_poly.type
_entity_poly.pdbx_seq_one_letter_code
_entity_poly.pdbx_strand_id
1 'polypeptide(L)'
;NCHHPNHHLRRRFMERYFGSACCDAGISNRHASLPPEWTKPHISMYDHLRYRYILTIEGNDVATNLKWVMSTNSLPVMPRPTYETWFMEGTLVPNYHYVEIRPDYADLEECMHYFSSHPEQAEAMIRHAHDYIRQFRDPHRERLISLLVLHRYFECTGQL
;
A
#
# COMPACT_ATOMS: atom_id res chain seq x y z
N ASN A 1 -3.71 8.62 23.19
CA ASN A 1 -2.67 9.55 22.72
C ASN A 1 -1.97 8.94 21.50
N CYS A 2 -2.60 9.00 20.35
CA CYS A 2 -1.98 8.54 19.11
C CYS A 2 -1.42 9.74 18.34
N HIS A 3 -0.31 10.27 18.79
CA HIS A 3 0.52 11.17 17.99
C HIS A 3 1.51 10.36 17.16
N HIS A 4 0.98 9.50 16.25
CA HIS A 4 1.85 8.86 15.30
C HIS A 4 2.05 9.82 14.11
N PRO A 5 3.29 10.06 13.66
CA PRO A 5 3.60 11.06 12.62
C PRO A 5 2.84 10.85 11.30
N ASN A 6 2.38 9.64 11.00
CA ASN A 6 1.73 9.32 9.72
C ASN A 6 0.20 9.35 9.73
N HIS A 7 -0.46 9.57 10.86
CA HIS A 7 -1.92 9.83 10.83
C HIS A 7 -2.26 11.07 9.99
N HIS A 8 -1.34 12.03 9.90
CA HIS A 8 -1.54 13.21 9.07
C HIS A 8 -1.54 12.91 7.56
N LEU A 9 -0.87 11.84 7.08
CA LEU A 9 -0.86 11.48 5.66
C LEU A 9 -2.26 11.11 5.18
N ARG A 10 -2.93 10.18 5.87
CA ARG A 10 -4.31 9.78 5.53
C ARG A 10 -5.29 10.93 5.68
N ARG A 11 -5.13 11.76 6.73
CA ARG A 11 -5.95 12.93 6.93
C ARG A 11 -5.77 13.94 5.80
N ARG A 12 -4.51 14.26 5.41
CA ARG A 12 -4.21 15.14 4.27
C ARG A 12 -4.82 14.63 2.97
N PHE A 13 -4.78 13.31 2.75
CA PHE A 13 -5.42 12.70 1.61
C PHE A 13 -6.94 12.95 1.62
N MET A 14 -7.59 12.69 2.75
CA MET A 14 -9.03 12.91 2.89
C MET A 14 -9.42 14.39 2.75
N GLU A 15 -8.65 15.31 3.34
CA GLU A 15 -8.88 16.76 3.19
C GLU A 15 -8.82 17.21 1.72
N ARG A 16 -8.00 16.56 0.90
CA ARG A 16 -7.83 16.91 -0.51
C ARG A 16 -8.84 16.24 -1.43
N TYR A 17 -9.16 14.98 -1.19
CA TYR A 17 -9.86 14.14 -2.16
C TYR A 17 -11.21 13.59 -1.69
N PHE A 18 -11.64 13.87 -0.46
CA PHE A 18 -12.97 13.45 -0.04
C PHE A 18 -14.04 14.15 -0.87
N GLY A 19 -14.94 13.37 -1.47
CA GLY A 19 -15.98 13.89 -2.36
C GLY A 19 -15.50 14.26 -3.76
N SER A 20 -14.22 14.07 -4.08
CA SER A 20 -13.73 14.23 -5.44
C SER A 20 -14.28 13.15 -6.37
N ALA A 21 -14.59 13.52 -7.62
CA ALA A 21 -15.05 12.56 -8.62
C ALA A 21 -13.95 11.58 -9.07
N CYS A 22 -12.67 11.90 -8.81
CA CYS A 22 -11.54 11.06 -9.24
C CYS A 22 -11.32 9.85 -8.33
N CYS A 23 -11.80 9.86 -7.08
CA CYS A 23 -11.57 8.76 -6.17
C CYS A 23 -12.71 8.53 -5.17
N ASP A 24 -12.97 7.26 -4.88
CA ASP A 24 -13.89 6.81 -3.83
C ASP A 24 -13.10 6.59 -2.54
N ALA A 25 -12.99 7.61 -1.72
CA ALA A 25 -12.27 7.57 -0.46
C ALA A 25 -13.22 7.67 0.73
N GLY A 26 -12.87 7.00 1.83
CA GLY A 26 -13.61 7.03 3.08
C GLY A 26 -12.83 6.39 4.22
N ILE A 27 -13.30 6.61 5.44
CA ILE A 27 -12.76 6.04 6.67
C ILE A 27 -13.77 5.04 7.21
N SER A 28 -13.37 3.78 7.35
CA SER A 28 -14.27 2.72 7.85
C SER A 28 -14.50 2.79 9.37
N ASN A 29 -13.52 3.31 10.13
CA ASN A 29 -13.60 3.42 11.59
C ASN A 29 -13.85 4.86 12.00
N ARG A 30 -15.02 5.13 12.56
CA ARG A 30 -15.36 6.47 13.09
C ARG A 30 -14.36 6.87 14.18
N HIS A 31 -13.80 8.07 14.03
CA HIS A 31 -12.92 8.68 15.03
C HIS A 31 -13.45 10.06 15.40
N ALA A 32 -13.54 10.35 16.70
CA ALA A 32 -14.16 11.59 17.22
C ALA A 32 -13.47 12.88 16.73
N SER A 33 -12.20 12.82 16.35
CA SER A 33 -11.43 13.97 15.85
C SER A 33 -11.52 14.19 14.35
N LEU A 34 -12.29 13.37 13.62
CA LEU A 34 -12.44 13.46 12.17
C LEU A 34 -13.87 13.81 11.78
N PRO A 35 -14.07 14.51 10.64
CA PRO A 35 -15.39 14.83 10.14
C PRO A 35 -16.26 13.57 10.00
N PRO A 36 -17.49 13.57 10.56
CA PRO A 36 -18.38 12.39 10.52
C PRO A 36 -18.71 11.95 9.09
N GLU A 37 -18.79 12.89 8.16
CA GLU A 37 -19.07 12.67 6.73
C GLU A 37 -18.01 11.85 6.02
N TRP A 38 -16.78 11.79 6.54
CA TRP A 38 -15.71 10.95 5.99
C TRP A 38 -15.93 9.46 6.27
N THR A 39 -16.84 9.13 7.17
CA THR A 39 -17.14 7.74 7.52
C THR A 39 -17.95 7.08 6.42
N LYS A 40 -17.42 6.02 5.84
CA LYS A 40 -18.10 5.16 4.86
C LYS A 40 -18.16 3.72 5.36
N PRO A 41 -19.13 2.93 4.91
CA PRO A 41 -19.16 1.49 5.17
C PRO A 41 -17.85 0.82 4.73
N HIS A 42 -17.44 -0.18 5.50
CA HIS A 42 -16.31 -1.02 5.07
C HIS A 42 -16.71 -1.79 3.82
N ILE A 43 -15.86 -1.77 2.81
CA ILE A 43 -16.01 -2.58 1.59
C ILE A 43 -15.07 -3.78 1.63
N SER A 44 -15.51 -4.89 1.05
CA SER A 44 -14.72 -6.12 1.00
C SER A 44 -13.51 -5.99 0.05
N MET A 45 -12.54 -6.89 0.18
CA MET A 45 -11.44 -6.97 -0.79
C MET A 45 -11.96 -7.18 -2.22
N TYR A 46 -13.02 -7.98 -2.40
CA TYR A 46 -13.64 -8.19 -3.71
C TYR A 46 -14.25 -6.92 -4.30
N ASP A 47 -14.83 -6.08 -3.47
CA ASP A 47 -15.37 -4.80 -3.93
C ASP A 47 -14.27 -3.83 -4.36
N HIS A 48 -13.09 -3.90 -3.74
CA HIS A 48 -11.92 -3.13 -4.19
C HIS A 48 -11.46 -3.54 -5.60
N LEU A 49 -11.64 -4.80 -6.00
CA LEU A 49 -11.21 -5.29 -7.33
C LEU A 49 -11.96 -4.64 -8.51
N ARG A 50 -13.01 -3.88 -8.25
CA ARG A 50 -13.69 -3.06 -9.26
C ARG A 50 -12.92 -1.79 -9.62
N TYR A 51 -11.96 -1.41 -8.79
CA TYR A 51 -11.15 -0.21 -9.00
C TYR A 51 -9.83 -0.58 -9.69
N ARG A 52 -9.52 0.13 -10.76
CA ARG A 52 -8.27 -0.05 -11.50
C ARG A 52 -7.05 0.37 -10.66
N TYR A 53 -7.22 1.41 -9.85
CA TYR A 53 -6.21 1.97 -8.97
C TYR A 53 -6.63 1.80 -7.51
N ILE A 54 -5.74 1.28 -6.68
CA ILE A 54 -6.01 1.14 -5.25
C ILE A 54 -4.93 1.89 -4.49
N LEU A 55 -5.37 2.84 -3.67
CA LEU A 55 -4.49 3.64 -2.85
C LEU A 55 -3.92 2.81 -1.68
N THR A 56 -2.60 2.86 -1.52
CA THR A 56 -1.87 2.14 -0.47
C THR A 56 -1.05 3.13 0.35
N ILE A 57 -1.71 3.81 1.29
CA ILE A 57 -1.08 4.82 2.15
C ILE A 57 -0.64 4.20 3.48
N GLU A 58 0.61 4.45 3.87
CA GLU A 58 1.12 4.13 5.20
C GLU A 58 0.26 4.76 6.30
N GLY A 59 0.20 4.07 7.42
CA GLY A 59 -0.52 4.52 8.62
C GLY A 59 0.44 4.66 9.79
N ASN A 60 0.26 3.83 10.83
CA ASN A 60 1.21 3.74 11.94
C ASN A 60 2.53 3.12 11.53
N ASP A 61 2.48 2.29 10.50
CA ASP A 61 3.58 1.59 9.84
C ASP A 61 3.26 1.41 8.35
N VAL A 62 3.74 0.36 7.73
CA VAL A 62 3.51 0.04 6.32
C VAL A 62 2.02 0.00 5.93
N ALA A 63 1.73 0.24 4.66
CA ALA A 63 0.40 0.05 4.11
C ALA A 63 0.05 -1.45 4.06
N THR A 64 -0.76 -1.93 5.00
CA THR A 64 -1.10 -3.36 5.13
C THR A 64 -1.81 -3.92 3.89
N ASN A 65 -2.51 -3.08 3.13
CA ASN A 65 -3.19 -3.49 1.90
C ASN A 65 -2.23 -3.66 0.71
N LEU A 66 -1.02 -3.12 0.73
CA LEU A 66 -0.07 -3.19 -0.39
C LEU A 66 0.15 -4.63 -0.87
N LYS A 67 0.33 -5.57 0.05
CA LYS A 67 0.65 -6.97 -0.24
C LYS A 67 -0.43 -7.66 -1.08
N TRP A 68 -1.70 -7.48 -0.70
CA TRP A 68 -2.78 -8.08 -1.48
C TRP A 68 -3.09 -7.28 -2.74
N VAL A 69 -2.95 -5.95 -2.74
CA VAL A 69 -3.14 -5.13 -3.96
C VAL A 69 -2.16 -5.57 -5.04
N MET A 70 -0.87 -5.71 -4.72
CA MET A 70 0.15 -6.19 -5.65
C MET A 70 -0.09 -7.63 -6.16
N SER A 71 -0.95 -8.40 -5.52
CA SER A 71 -1.34 -9.74 -5.98
C SER A 71 -2.59 -9.75 -6.87
N THR A 72 -3.15 -8.58 -7.18
CA THR A 72 -4.35 -8.39 -7.99
C THR A 72 -4.03 -7.71 -9.32
N ASN A 73 -5.05 -7.58 -10.18
CA ASN A 73 -4.93 -6.81 -11.42
C ASN A 73 -5.21 -5.30 -11.24
N SER A 74 -5.23 -4.82 -10.01
CA SER A 74 -5.31 -3.39 -9.70
C SER A 74 -3.92 -2.82 -9.48
N LEU A 75 -3.71 -1.57 -9.89
CA LEU A 75 -2.43 -0.87 -9.68
C LEU A 75 -2.36 -0.29 -8.27
N PRO A 76 -1.35 -0.64 -7.47
CA PRO A 76 -1.08 0.05 -6.23
C PRO A 76 -0.60 1.47 -6.53
N VAL A 77 -1.19 2.46 -5.85
CA VAL A 77 -0.85 3.88 -5.96
C VAL A 77 -0.44 4.37 -4.58
N MET A 78 0.77 4.88 -4.42
CA MET A 78 1.28 5.29 -3.11
C MET A 78 2.47 6.26 -3.22
N PRO A 79 2.70 7.09 -2.20
CA PRO A 79 3.99 7.71 -2.00
C PRO A 79 5.08 6.65 -1.77
N ARG A 80 6.33 7.02 -1.94
CA ARG A 80 7.46 6.13 -1.66
C ARG A 80 7.37 5.59 -0.23
N PRO A 81 7.46 4.25 -0.05
CA PRO A 81 7.44 3.65 1.28
C PRO A 81 8.55 4.19 2.18
N THR A 82 8.24 4.43 3.45
CA THR A 82 9.18 4.88 4.48
C THR A 82 9.44 3.82 5.55
N TYR A 83 8.55 2.87 5.67
CA TYR A 83 8.67 1.72 6.57
C TYR A 83 8.97 0.44 5.79
N GLU A 84 9.60 -0.50 6.45
CA GLU A 84 9.95 -1.79 5.88
C GLU A 84 9.54 -2.94 6.81
N THR A 85 9.04 -4.01 6.22
CA THR A 85 8.70 -5.27 6.90
C THR A 85 9.38 -6.46 6.20
N TRP A 86 8.96 -7.67 6.56
CA TRP A 86 9.37 -8.90 5.87
C TRP A 86 9.09 -8.86 4.35
N PHE A 87 8.22 -7.96 3.91
CA PHE A 87 7.87 -7.77 2.50
C PHE A 87 8.92 -6.95 1.73
N MET A 88 9.91 -6.38 2.44
CA MET A 88 11.02 -5.62 1.87
C MET A 88 10.56 -4.45 0.98
N GLU A 89 9.66 -3.61 1.52
CA GLU A 89 9.06 -2.48 0.80
C GLU A 89 10.12 -1.54 0.21
N GLY A 90 11.28 -1.41 0.85
CA GLY A 90 12.40 -0.61 0.36
C GLY A 90 13.03 -1.09 -0.95
N THR A 91 12.76 -2.33 -1.38
CA THR A 91 13.23 -2.88 -2.66
C THR A 91 12.25 -2.66 -3.82
N LEU A 92 11.06 -2.13 -3.54
CA LEU A 92 10.09 -1.78 -4.56
C LEU A 92 10.59 -0.61 -5.41
N VAL A 93 10.53 -0.77 -6.72
CA VAL A 93 10.97 0.25 -7.67
C VAL A 93 9.78 1.08 -8.13
N PRO A 94 9.82 2.42 -7.93
CA PRO A 94 8.77 3.32 -8.38
C PRO A 94 8.50 3.21 -9.89
N ASN A 95 7.25 3.32 -10.27
CA ASN A 95 6.77 3.24 -11.66
C ASN A 95 7.18 1.96 -12.41
N TYR A 96 7.63 0.95 -11.65
CA TYR A 96 7.91 -0.41 -12.10
C TYR A 96 7.06 -1.43 -11.35
N HIS A 97 6.93 -1.31 -10.02
CA HIS A 97 6.12 -2.19 -9.18
C HIS A 97 4.81 -1.51 -8.72
N TYR A 98 4.77 -0.19 -8.67
CA TYR A 98 3.63 0.61 -8.22
C TYR A 98 3.69 2.00 -8.84
N VAL A 99 2.56 2.70 -8.88
CA VAL A 99 2.50 4.10 -9.29
C VAL A 99 2.98 4.97 -8.12
N GLU A 100 4.13 5.61 -8.28
CA GLU A 100 4.61 6.57 -7.29
C GLU A 100 3.88 7.90 -7.45
N ILE A 101 3.41 8.43 -6.33
CA ILE A 101 2.83 9.76 -6.22
C ILE A 101 3.56 10.56 -5.15
N ARG A 102 3.46 11.86 -5.23
CA ARG A 102 4.05 12.76 -4.24
C ARG A 102 3.45 12.56 -2.85
N PRO A 103 4.21 12.79 -1.76
CA PRO A 103 3.70 12.68 -0.40
C PRO A 103 2.59 13.70 -0.04
N ASP A 104 2.44 14.77 -0.86
CA ASP A 104 1.35 15.74 -0.75
C ASP A 104 0.15 15.41 -1.64
N TYR A 105 0.22 14.29 -2.39
CA TYR A 105 -0.80 13.79 -3.32
C TYR A 105 -1.15 14.74 -4.47
N ALA A 106 -0.30 15.72 -4.75
CA ALA A 106 -0.64 16.80 -5.70
C ALA A 106 -0.75 16.30 -7.15
N ASP A 107 -0.07 15.22 -7.47
CA ASP A 107 0.05 14.62 -8.80
C ASP A 107 -0.82 13.37 -9.01
N LEU A 108 -1.68 13.01 -8.03
CA LEU A 108 -2.50 11.80 -8.11
C LEU A 108 -3.33 11.74 -9.39
N GLU A 109 -4.05 12.81 -9.71
CA GLU A 109 -4.93 12.85 -10.90
C GLU A 109 -4.12 12.76 -12.20
N GLU A 110 -2.98 13.45 -12.25
CA GLU A 110 -2.06 13.41 -13.39
C GLU A 110 -1.52 11.99 -13.61
N CYS A 111 -1.04 11.34 -12.55
CA CYS A 111 -0.57 9.96 -12.61
C CYS A 111 -1.66 8.99 -13.08
N MET A 112 -2.87 9.09 -12.51
CA MET A 112 -3.99 8.23 -12.93
C MET A 112 -4.39 8.47 -14.39
N HIS A 113 -4.41 9.73 -14.83
CA HIS A 113 -4.68 10.06 -16.23
C HIS A 113 -3.60 9.48 -17.16
N TYR A 114 -2.33 9.64 -16.79
CA TYR A 114 -1.20 9.09 -17.54
C TYR A 114 -1.34 7.58 -17.75
N PHE A 115 -1.47 6.80 -16.66
CA PHE A 115 -1.58 5.34 -16.76
C PHE A 115 -2.91 4.87 -17.37
N SER A 116 -3.95 5.69 -17.33
CA SER A 116 -5.19 5.40 -18.06
C SER A 116 -5.03 5.55 -19.57
N SER A 117 -4.14 6.45 -19.99
CA SER A 117 -3.81 6.68 -21.41
C SER A 117 -2.70 5.75 -21.93
N HIS A 118 -2.00 5.04 -21.02
CA HIS A 118 -0.90 4.12 -21.34
C HIS A 118 -1.16 2.72 -20.72
N PRO A 119 -2.20 2.01 -21.19
CA PRO A 119 -2.61 0.75 -20.59
C PRO A 119 -1.53 -0.34 -20.63
N GLU A 120 -0.68 -0.34 -21.65
CA GLU A 120 0.43 -1.28 -21.79
C GLU A 120 1.47 -1.12 -20.66
N GLN A 121 1.74 0.11 -20.22
CA GLN A 121 2.65 0.38 -19.10
C GLN A 121 2.00 -0.02 -17.77
N ALA A 122 0.71 0.26 -17.61
CA ALA A 122 -0.06 -0.15 -16.44
C ALA A 122 -0.06 -1.68 -16.28
N GLU A 123 -0.31 -2.42 -17.37
CA GLU A 123 -0.27 -3.89 -17.39
C GLU A 123 1.14 -4.44 -17.14
N ALA A 124 2.19 -3.79 -17.68
CA ALA A 124 3.57 -4.17 -17.39
C ALA A 124 3.87 -4.04 -15.90
N MET A 125 3.44 -2.95 -15.28
CA MET A 125 3.62 -2.74 -13.84
C MET A 125 2.89 -3.79 -12.99
N ILE A 126 1.67 -4.19 -13.38
CA ILE A 126 0.93 -5.28 -12.73
C ILE A 126 1.72 -6.59 -12.83
N ARG A 127 2.29 -6.91 -14.01
CA ARG A 127 3.12 -8.11 -14.16
C ARG A 127 4.36 -8.07 -13.26
N HIS A 128 5.05 -6.95 -13.19
CA HIS A 128 6.21 -6.78 -12.30
C HIS A 128 5.82 -6.91 -10.82
N ALA A 129 4.68 -6.36 -10.43
CA ALA A 129 4.16 -6.54 -9.07
C ALA A 129 3.86 -8.01 -8.77
N HIS A 130 3.27 -8.75 -9.71
CA HIS A 130 3.04 -10.19 -9.57
C HIS A 130 4.35 -10.99 -9.47
N ASP A 131 5.37 -10.63 -10.26
CA ASP A 131 6.68 -11.28 -10.21
C ASP A 131 7.37 -11.03 -8.86
N TYR A 132 7.25 -9.80 -8.34
CA TYR A 132 7.73 -9.48 -7.01
C TYR A 132 7.05 -10.32 -5.91
N ILE A 133 5.72 -10.46 -5.96
CA ILE A 133 4.95 -11.26 -4.99
C ILE A 133 5.29 -12.75 -5.06
N ARG A 134 5.68 -13.25 -6.22
CA ARG A 134 5.94 -14.69 -6.42
C ARG A 134 7.01 -15.23 -5.46
N GLN A 135 8.01 -14.43 -5.11
CA GLN A 135 9.06 -14.84 -4.18
C GLN A 135 8.55 -15.21 -2.79
N PHE A 136 7.42 -14.63 -2.35
CA PHE A 136 6.82 -14.87 -1.03
C PHE A 136 5.79 -16.02 -1.02
N ARG A 137 5.59 -16.69 -2.16
CA ARG A 137 4.62 -17.79 -2.29
C ARG A 137 5.23 -19.17 -2.12
N ASP A 138 6.55 -19.28 -1.92
CA ASP A 138 7.22 -20.52 -1.63
C ASP A 138 7.21 -20.78 -0.10
N PRO A 139 6.38 -21.71 0.41
CA PRO A 139 6.26 -21.96 1.83
C PRO A 139 7.52 -22.58 2.43
N HIS A 140 8.31 -23.30 1.64
CA HIS A 140 9.56 -23.91 2.12
C HIS A 140 10.63 -22.84 2.32
N ARG A 141 10.78 -21.93 1.36
CA ARG A 141 11.67 -20.79 1.44
C ARG A 141 11.29 -19.88 2.62
N GLU A 142 10.03 -19.52 2.76
CA GLU A 142 9.55 -18.65 3.83
C GLU A 142 9.75 -19.29 5.22
N ARG A 143 9.55 -20.59 5.32
CA ARG A 143 9.83 -21.34 6.56
C ARG A 143 11.33 -21.34 6.89
N LEU A 144 12.20 -21.55 5.90
CA LEU A 144 13.64 -21.51 6.10
C LEU A 144 14.10 -20.12 6.56
N ILE A 145 13.62 -19.06 5.90
CA ILE A 145 13.92 -17.66 6.29
C ILE A 145 13.49 -17.43 7.75
N SER A 146 12.28 -17.83 8.12
CA SER A 146 11.77 -17.67 9.49
C SER A 146 12.63 -18.39 10.52
N LEU A 147 13.10 -19.60 10.22
CA LEU A 147 14.00 -20.35 11.09
C LEU A 147 15.38 -19.71 11.22
N LEU A 148 15.93 -19.19 10.13
CA LEU A 148 17.22 -18.49 10.14
C LEU A 148 17.15 -17.17 10.93
N VAL A 149 16.05 -16.44 10.81
CA VAL A 149 15.81 -15.21 11.60
C VAL A 149 15.71 -15.55 13.09
N LEU A 150 14.97 -16.62 13.45
CA LEU A 150 14.84 -17.06 14.82
C LEU A 150 16.19 -17.54 15.39
N HIS A 151 16.95 -18.32 14.63
CA HIS A 151 18.29 -18.75 15.00
C HIS A 151 19.19 -17.52 15.28
N ARG A 152 19.19 -16.55 14.36
CA ARG A 152 19.97 -15.34 14.52
C ARG A 152 19.56 -14.51 15.75
N TYR A 153 18.26 -14.46 16.03
CA TYR A 153 17.75 -13.83 17.26
C TYR A 153 18.34 -14.48 18.52
N PHE A 154 18.30 -15.81 18.59
CA PHE A 154 18.83 -16.54 19.76
C PHE A 154 20.35 -16.37 19.92
N GLU A 155 21.12 -16.38 18.82
CA GLU A 155 22.55 -16.04 18.87
C GLU A 155 22.78 -14.65 19.46
N CYS A 156 22.07 -13.61 18.94
CA CYS A 156 22.23 -12.24 19.37
C CYS A 156 21.79 -11.98 20.82
N THR A 157 20.90 -12.81 21.36
CA THR A 157 20.39 -12.70 22.74
C THR A 157 21.07 -13.66 23.72
N GLY A 158 22.09 -14.43 23.27
CA GLY A 158 22.81 -15.38 24.12
C GLY A 158 21.96 -16.55 24.62
N GLN A 159 20.98 -17.00 23.83
CA GLN A 159 20.09 -18.11 24.14
C GLN A 159 20.49 -19.41 23.41
N LEU A 160 21.56 -19.38 22.64
CA LEU A 160 22.25 -20.51 22.02
C LEU A 160 23.65 -20.65 22.61
#